data_6e87003efd124fc07a8622a97a202bb5
#
_entry.id   6e87003efd124fc07a8622a97a202bb5
#
_cell.length_a   1.000
_cell.length_b   1.000
_cell.length_c   1.000
_cell.angle_alpha   90.00
_cell.angle_beta   90.00
_cell.angle_gamma   90.00
#
_symmetry.space_group_name_H-M   'P 1'
#
loop_
_entity.id
_entity.type
_entity.pdbx_description
1 polymer ?
#
loop_
_entity_poly.entity_id
_entity_poly.type
_entity_poly.pdbx_seq_one_letter_code
_entity_poly.pdbx_strand_id
1 'polypeptide(L)'
;MKIVILDGYAANPGDLDYHLLEQLGEVVVYPRTSDEEKVERAKDADIILLNKVQMDAETLAQLPNLKYIGIQATGFNVVDIAAAKKQGIIVTNIPAYSTDSVAQMTFALILAVTNRVEHYTQENRNDRWSYNKDFCYWDTPLMELAGKKLGIMGLGNIGMKVANIARQFGMDVCACTSKNS
;
A
#
# COMPACT_ATOMS: atom_id res chain seq x y z
N MET A 1 0.09 -19.69 -23.24
CA MET A 1 0.42 -18.37 -22.73
C MET A 1 1.11 -18.57 -21.40
N LYS A 2 2.24 -17.88 -21.15
CA LYS A 2 3.00 -18.00 -19.91
C LYS A 2 2.84 -16.73 -19.09
N ILE A 3 2.37 -16.88 -17.85
CA ILE A 3 2.14 -15.81 -16.90
C ILE A 3 3.18 -15.95 -15.79
N VAL A 4 3.99 -14.92 -15.57
CA VAL A 4 5.02 -14.93 -14.53
C VAL A 4 4.71 -13.87 -13.48
N ILE A 5 4.67 -14.27 -12.21
CA ILE A 5 4.50 -13.38 -11.07
C ILE A 5 5.86 -13.25 -10.38
N LEU A 6 6.46 -12.05 -10.42
CA LEU A 6 7.86 -11.86 -10.03
C LEU A 6 8.09 -11.66 -8.54
N ASP A 7 7.11 -11.13 -7.81
CA ASP A 7 7.20 -10.82 -6.37
C ASP A 7 5.88 -11.12 -5.65
N GLY A 8 5.37 -12.34 -5.88
CA GLY A 8 4.04 -12.77 -5.43
C GLY A 8 3.83 -12.65 -3.92
N TYR A 9 4.86 -12.83 -3.10
CA TYR A 9 4.74 -12.71 -1.65
C TYR A 9 4.30 -11.31 -1.18
N ALA A 10 4.68 -10.26 -1.93
CA ALA A 10 4.31 -8.89 -1.57
C ALA A 10 2.81 -8.60 -1.77
N ALA A 11 2.17 -9.29 -2.72
CA ALA A 11 0.77 -9.09 -3.07
C ALA A 11 -0.15 -10.23 -2.56
N ASN A 12 0.42 -11.42 -2.35
CA ASN A 12 -0.32 -12.60 -1.89
C ASN A 12 0.52 -13.39 -0.87
N PRO A 13 0.31 -13.15 0.44
CA PRO A 13 1.01 -13.90 1.49
C PRO A 13 0.49 -15.35 1.65
N GLY A 14 -0.45 -15.81 0.82
CA GLY A 14 -1.00 -17.16 0.81
C GLY A 14 -2.52 -17.24 1.02
N ASP A 15 -3.21 -16.10 0.99
CA ASP A 15 -4.68 -16.00 1.15
C ASP A 15 -5.45 -15.96 -0.18
N LEU A 16 -4.76 -15.81 -1.30
CA LEU A 16 -5.35 -15.84 -2.64
C LEU A 16 -4.78 -17.01 -3.44
N ASP A 17 -5.64 -17.69 -4.20
CA ASP A 17 -5.21 -18.66 -5.20
C ASP A 17 -5.08 -18.01 -6.61
N TYR A 18 -4.36 -18.66 -7.49
CA TYR A 18 -4.18 -18.21 -8.86
C TYR A 18 -5.02 -19.03 -9.86
N HIS A 19 -6.00 -19.81 -9.38
CA HIS A 19 -6.85 -20.69 -10.18
C HIS A 19 -7.43 -20.02 -11.45
N LEU A 20 -7.90 -18.77 -11.32
CA LEU A 20 -8.42 -18.04 -12.48
C LEU A 20 -7.35 -17.70 -13.51
N LEU A 21 -6.11 -17.47 -13.08
CA LEU A 21 -4.99 -17.24 -14.00
C LEU A 21 -4.52 -18.54 -14.67
N GLU A 22 -4.56 -19.65 -13.94
CA GLU A 22 -4.19 -20.99 -14.46
C GLU A 22 -5.11 -21.43 -15.61
N GLN A 23 -6.36 -20.97 -15.63
CA GLN A 23 -7.27 -21.20 -16.75
C GLN A 23 -6.84 -20.49 -18.04
N LEU A 24 -6.00 -19.44 -17.94
CA LEU A 24 -5.52 -18.66 -19.07
C LEU A 24 -4.19 -19.18 -19.62
N GLY A 25 -3.43 -19.95 -18.84
CA GLY A 25 -2.15 -20.50 -19.24
C GLY A 25 -1.30 -21.01 -18.10
N GLU A 26 -0.04 -21.28 -18.38
CA GLU A 26 0.96 -21.66 -17.37
C GLU A 26 1.24 -20.48 -16.45
N VAL A 27 1.10 -20.68 -15.13
CA VAL A 27 1.38 -19.67 -14.11
C VAL A 27 2.63 -20.06 -13.32
N VAL A 28 3.65 -19.21 -13.33
CA VAL A 28 4.87 -19.37 -12.53
C VAL A 28 4.95 -18.27 -11.50
N VAL A 29 5.04 -18.62 -10.23
CA VAL A 29 5.07 -17.66 -9.12
C VAL A 29 6.43 -17.69 -8.44
N TYR A 30 7.10 -16.55 -8.44
CA TYR A 30 8.29 -16.32 -7.63
C TYR A 30 7.91 -15.48 -6.40
N PRO A 31 8.21 -15.93 -5.18
CA PRO A 31 7.90 -15.16 -3.97
C PRO A 31 8.61 -13.79 -3.97
N ARG A 32 9.84 -13.75 -4.42
CA ARG A 32 10.69 -12.56 -4.57
C ARG A 32 11.61 -12.73 -5.76
N THR A 33 11.97 -11.65 -6.44
CA THR A 33 12.91 -11.66 -7.57
C THR A 33 13.89 -10.52 -7.41
N SER A 34 15.19 -10.82 -7.45
CA SER A 34 16.26 -9.82 -7.45
C SER A 34 16.45 -9.19 -8.84
N ASP A 35 17.22 -8.10 -8.89
CA ASP A 35 17.51 -7.44 -10.16
C ASP A 35 18.30 -8.33 -11.12
N GLU A 36 19.16 -9.20 -10.60
CA GLU A 36 19.97 -10.13 -11.40
C GLU A 36 19.14 -11.28 -11.98
N GLU A 37 18.05 -11.64 -11.31
CA GLU A 37 17.20 -12.77 -11.72
C GLU A 37 16.02 -12.39 -12.62
N LYS A 38 15.64 -11.09 -12.65
CA LYS A 38 14.37 -10.66 -13.24
C LYS A 38 14.27 -10.97 -14.73
N VAL A 39 15.35 -10.81 -15.49
CA VAL A 39 15.38 -11.11 -16.92
C VAL A 39 15.25 -12.61 -17.17
N GLU A 40 16.05 -13.43 -16.48
CA GLU A 40 16.03 -14.89 -16.66
C GLU A 40 14.66 -15.47 -16.32
N ARG A 41 14.01 -14.98 -15.26
CA ARG A 41 12.69 -15.45 -14.84
C ARG A 41 11.56 -15.00 -15.77
N ALA A 42 11.75 -13.85 -16.43
CA ALA A 42 10.74 -13.22 -17.27
C ALA A 42 10.91 -13.51 -18.76
N LYS A 43 12.04 -14.05 -19.21
CA LYS A 43 12.43 -14.15 -20.64
C LYS A 43 11.40 -14.81 -21.55
N ASP A 44 10.65 -15.79 -21.05
CA ASP A 44 9.65 -16.53 -21.82
C ASP A 44 8.20 -16.08 -21.50
N ALA A 45 8.02 -15.01 -20.72
CA ALA A 45 6.71 -14.57 -20.29
C ALA A 45 5.96 -13.84 -21.41
N ASP A 46 4.70 -14.18 -21.59
CA ASP A 46 3.73 -13.36 -22.35
C ASP A 46 3.14 -12.25 -21.46
N ILE A 47 2.96 -12.58 -20.17
CA ILE A 47 2.36 -11.69 -19.16
C ILE A 47 3.25 -11.69 -17.91
N ILE A 48 3.50 -10.51 -17.37
CA ILE A 48 4.14 -10.34 -16.07
C ILE A 48 3.15 -9.67 -15.10
N LEU A 49 3.05 -10.23 -13.90
CA LEU A 49 2.44 -9.56 -12.75
C LEU A 49 3.55 -9.24 -11.75
N LEU A 50 3.55 -8.01 -11.24
CA LEU A 50 4.59 -7.55 -10.31
C LEU A 50 4.05 -6.49 -9.35
N ASN A 51 4.76 -6.26 -8.24
CA ASN A 51 4.47 -5.19 -7.29
C ASN A 51 5.61 -4.16 -7.22
N LYS A 52 6.86 -4.61 -6.97
CA LYS A 52 8.02 -3.73 -6.75
C LYS A 52 9.23 -4.02 -7.63
N VAL A 53 9.23 -5.10 -8.40
CA VAL A 53 10.33 -5.42 -9.32
C VAL A 53 10.44 -4.32 -10.39
N GLN A 54 11.65 -3.78 -10.57
CA GLN A 54 11.91 -2.70 -11.52
C GLN A 54 12.01 -3.23 -12.95
N MET A 55 11.22 -2.67 -13.86
CA MET A 55 11.18 -2.99 -15.28
C MET A 55 11.57 -1.76 -16.09
N ASP A 56 12.87 -1.46 -16.10
CA ASP A 56 13.45 -0.37 -16.88
C ASP A 56 13.52 -0.72 -18.38
N ALA A 57 13.92 0.24 -19.20
CA ALA A 57 14.02 0.09 -20.65
C ALA A 57 14.98 -1.03 -21.07
N GLU A 58 16.08 -1.24 -20.34
CA GLU A 58 17.07 -2.27 -20.62
C GLU A 58 16.50 -3.67 -20.33
N THR A 59 15.81 -3.82 -19.22
CA THR A 59 15.10 -5.06 -18.86
C THR A 59 14.04 -5.39 -19.90
N LEU A 60 13.18 -4.43 -20.25
CA LEU A 60 12.10 -4.64 -21.22
C LEU A 60 12.63 -5.03 -22.61
N ALA A 61 13.77 -4.46 -23.05
CA ALA A 61 14.39 -4.78 -24.32
C ALA A 61 14.82 -6.27 -24.44
N GLN A 62 15.04 -6.94 -23.31
CA GLN A 62 15.43 -8.35 -23.23
C GLN A 62 14.24 -9.32 -23.19
N LEU A 63 12.99 -8.80 -23.24
CA LEU A 63 11.74 -9.58 -23.11
C LEU A 63 10.89 -9.48 -24.38
N PRO A 64 11.32 -10.06 -25.52
CA PRO A 64 10.67 -9.85 -26.82
C PRO A 64 9.26 -10.45 -26.93
N ASN A 65 8.91 -11.41 -26.06
CA ASN A 65 7.61 -12.08 -26.07
C ASN A 65 6.57 -11.38 -25.19
N LEU A 66 7.00 -10.42 -24.36
CA LEU A 66 6.16 -9.78 -23.35
C LEU A 66 5.10 -8.88 -24.02
N LYS A 67 3.85 -9.07 -23.66
CA LYS A 67 2.68 -8.36 -24.19
C LYS A 67 1.96 -7.51 -23.15
N TYR A 68 2.05 -7.91 -21.89
CA TYR A 68 1.30 -7.27 -20.82
C TYR A 68 2.04 -7.28 -19.48
N ILE A 69 1.95 -6.15 -18.78
CA ILE A 69 2.41 -6.02 -17.38
C ILE A 69 1.24 -5.55 -16.52
N GLY A 70 0.87 -6.36 -15.54
CA GLY A 70 -0.08 -6.00 -14.48
C GLY A 70 0.66 -5.60 -13.20
N ILE A 71 0.59 -4.32 -12.84
CA ILE A 71 1.19 -3.83 -11.59
C ILE A 71 0.19 -4.02 -10.45
N GLN A 72 0.50 -4.89 -9.50
CA GLN A 72 -0.31 -5.20 -8.31
C GLN A 72 -0.18 -4.11 -7.24
N ALA A 73 -0.26 -2.84 -7.66
CA ALA A 73 -0.14 -1.66 -6.82
C ALA A 73 -0.79 -0.43 -7.48
N THR A 74 -0.98 0.64 -6.73
CA THR A 74 -1.42 1.93 -7.27
C THR A 74 -0.29 2.67 -7.98
N GLY A 75 0.93 2.68 -7.40
CA GLY A 75 2.10 3.30 -8.02
C GLY A 75 2.64 2.46 -9.17
N PHE A 76 2.99 3.10 -10.27
CA PHE A 76 3.48 2.44 -11.49
C PHE A 76 4.89 2.88 -11.90
N ASN A 77 5.57 3.62 -11.06
CA ASN A 77 6.94 4.10 -11.31
C ASN A 77 8.01 2.99 -11.39
N VAL A 78 7.64 1.76 -11.08
CA VAL A 78 8.49 0.56 -11.21
C VAL A 78 8.63 0.10 -12.67
N VAL A 79 7.80 0.59 -13.60
CA VAL A 79 7.85 0.23 -15.02
C VAL A 79 8.16 1.47 -15.85
N ASP A 80 9.12 1.38 -16.77
CA ASP A 80 9.32 2.40 -17.80
C ASP A 80 8.18 2.34 -18.82
N ILE A 81 7.16 3.18 -18.59
CA ILE A 81 5.96 3.24 -19.43
C ILE A 81 6.28 3.65 -20.86
N ALA A 82 7.29 4.51 -21.06
CA ALA A 82 7.66 4.97 -22.40
C ALA A 82 8.31 3.84 -23.22
N ALA A 83 9.20 3.07 -22.59
CA ALA A 83 9.80 1.89 -23.18
C ALA A 83 8.78 0.79 -23.46
N ALA A 84 7.91 0.48 -22.50
CA ALA A 84 6.84 -0.49 -22.65
C ALA A 84 5.94 -0.15 -23.84
N LYS A 85 5.51 1.12 -23.96
CA LYS A 85 4.70 1.61 -25.08
C LYS A 85 5.39 1.45 -26.44
N LYS A 86 6.70 1.72 -26.50
CA LYS A 86 7.47 1.53 -27.76
C LYS A 86 7.47 0.08 -28.23
N GLN A 87 7.47 -0.88 -27.31
CA GLN A 87 7.46 -2.30 -27.59
C GLN A 87 6.04 -2.86 -27.76
N GLY A 88 4.99 -2.04 -27.63
CA GLY A 88 3.60 -2.48 -27.71
C GLY A 88 3.12 -3.23 -26.48
N ILE A 89 3.84 -3.16 -25.36
CA ILE A 89 3.47 -3.80 -24.10
C ILE A 89 2.38 -2.96 -23.41
N ILE A 90 1.26 -3.61 -23.09
CA ILE A 90 0.16 -2.99 -22.33
C ILE A 90 0.52 -3.02 -20.85
N VAL A 91 0.43 -1.87 -20.18
CA VAL A 91 0.68 -1.78 -18.73
C VAL A 91 -0.57 -1.28 -18.02
N THR A 92 -0.97 -1.98 -16.98
CA THR A 92 -2.07 -1.59 -16.10
C THR A 92 -1.65 -1.59 -14.64
N ASN A 93 -2.39 -0.89 -13.80
CA ASN A 93 -2.22 -0.84 -12.35
C ASN A 93 -3.57 -0.96 -11.64
N ILE A 94 -3.58 -0.95 -10.29
CA ILE A 94 -4.80 -1.00 -9.47
C ILE A 94 -4.96 0.36 -8.76
N PRO A 95 -5.70 1.32 -9.33
CA PRO A 95 -5.85 2.64 -8.74
C PRO A 95 -6.78 2.61 -7.51
N ALA A 96 -6.46 3.42 -6.51
CA ALA A 96 -7.32 3.76 -5.37
C ALA A 96 -7.81 2.59 -4.46
N TYR A 97 -7.33 1.37 -4.63
CA TYR A 97 -7.79 0.20 -3.84
C TYR A 97 -7.52 0.34 -2.34
N SER A 98 -6.48 1.06 -1.95
CA SER A 98 -6.02 1.18 -0.56
C SER A 98 -6.49 2.47 0.14
N THR A 99 -7.34 3.28 -0.49
CA THR A 99 -7.74 4.59 0.04
C THR A 99 -8.31 4.50 1.44
N ASP A 100 -9.25 3.60 1.66
CA ASP A 100 -9.92 3.44 2.96
C ASP A 100 -9.00 2.83 4.00
N SER A 101 -8.22 1.81 3.63
CA SER A 101 -7.27 1.13 4.54
C SER A 101 -6.17 2.08 5.03
N VAL A 102 -5.61 2.91 4.14
CA VAL A 102 -4.58 3.89 4.51
C VAL A 102 -5.15 5.00 5.38
N ALA A 103 -6.35 5.49 5.08
CA ALA A 103 -7.00 6.49 5.92
C ALA A 103 -7.33 5.94 7.31
N GLN A 104 -7.81 4.69 7.39
CA GLN A 104 -8.05 4.00 8.66
C GLN A 104 -6.75 3.84 9.46
N MET A 105 -5.67 3.36 8.84
CA MET A 105 -4.38 3.21 9.52
C MET A 105 -3.83 4.56 9.99
N THR A 106 -4.00 5.63 9.22
CA THR A 106 -3.61 6.98 9.61
C THR A 106 -4.26 7.38 10.94
N PHE A 107 -5.57 7.18 11.08
CA PHE A 107 -6.27 7.49 12.33
C PHE A 107 -5.97 6.49 13.45
N ALA A 108 -5.75 5.22 13.14
CA ALA A 108 -5.30 4.26 14.14
C ALA A 108 -3.97 4.71 14.79
N LEU A 109 -3.02 5.18 13.99
CA LEU A 109 -1.74 5.71 14.49
C LEU A 109 -1.91 7.03 15.26
N ILE A 110 -2.71 7.98 14.75
CA ILE A 110 -2.99 9.25 15.46
C ILE A 110 -3.61 8.95 16.81
N LEU A 111 -4.62 8.09 16.88
CA LEU A 111 -5.29 7.74 18.13
C LEU A 111 -4.39 6.93 19.08
N ALA A 112 -3.56 6.05 18.56
CA ALA A 112 -2.57 5.32 19.37
C ALA A 112 -1.60 6.27 20.09
N VAL A 113 -1.12 7.29 19.38
CA VAL A 113 -0.20 8.29 19.94
C VAL A 113 -0.91 9.22 20.91
N THR A 114 -2.07 9.76 20.56
CA THR A 114 -2.78 10.77 21.36
C THR A 114 -3.42 10.19 22.62
N ASN A 115 -3.89 8.95 22.54
CA ASN A 115 -4.54 8.24 23.67
C ASN A 115 -3.62 7.25 24.38
N ARG A 116 -2.36 7.07 23.95
CA ARG A 116 -1.41 6.13 24.56
C ARG A 116 -2.00 4.70 24.71
N VAL A 117 -2.72 4.24 23.68
CA VAL A 117 -3.53 3.01 23.75
C VAL A 117 -2.71 1.79 24.18
N GLU A 118 -1.50 1.64 23.65
CA GLU A 118 -0.61 0.54 24.00
C GLU A 118 -0.23 0.57 25.47
N HIS A 119 0.20 1.74 26.00
CA HIS A 119 0.58 1.93 27.38
C HIS A 119 -0.56 1.55 28.33
N TYR A 120 -1.74 2.13 28.16
CA TYR A 120 -2.86 1.85 29.05
C TYR A 120 -3.39 0.42 28.90
N THR A 121 -3.28 -0.18 27.72
CA THR A 121 -3.60 -1.60 27.53
C THR A 121 -2.67 -2.49 28.35
N GLN A 122 -1.35 -2.20 28.34
CA GLN A 122 -0.38 -2.97 29.11
C GLN A 122 -0.58 -2.80 30.61
N GLU A 123 -0.79 -1.56 31.08
CA GLU A 123 -1.05 -1.27 32.49
C GLU A 123 -2.31 -1.98 32.99
N ASN A 124 -3.39 -1.99 32.19
CA ASN A 124 -4.63 -2.69 32.55
C ASN A 124 -4.48 -4.23 32.55
N ARG A 125 -3.64 -4.79 31.68
CA ARG A 125 -3.29 -6.22 31.74
C ARG A 125 -2.49 -6.59 32.97
N ASN A 126 -1.78 -5.64 33.57
CA ASN A 126 -1.07 -5.77 34.83
C ASN A 126 -1.96 -5.42 36.04
N ASP A 127 -3.28 -5.44 35.87
CA ASP A 127 -4.29 -5.18 36.90
C ASP A 127 -4.22 -3.80 37.56
N ARG A 128 -3.54 -2.83 36.95
CA ARG A 128 -3.35 -1.52 37.55
C ARG A 128 -4.66 -0.82 37.88
N TRP A 129 -5.66 -0.91 37.00
CA TRP A 129 -6.98 -0.34 37.28
C TRP A 129 -7.66 -1.02 38.46
N SER A 130 -7.59 -2.36 38.52
CA SER A 130 -8.23 -3.17 39.57
C SER A 130 -7.70 -2.85 40.97
N TYR A 131 -6.42 -2.49 41.07
CA TYR A 131 -5.76 -2.14 42.34
C TYR A 131 -5.63 -0.62 42.58
N ASN A 132 -6.18 0.21 41.68
CA ASN A 132 -6.16 1.66 41.88
C ASN A 132 -7.17 2.07 42.95
N LYS A 133 -6.84 3.08 43.76
CA LYS A 133 -7.72 3.58 44.81
C LYS A 133 -8.92 4.35 44.27
N ASP A 134 -8.71 5.02 43.12
CA ASP A 134 -9.73 5.81 42.45
C ASP A 134 -10.31 5.03 41.27
N PHE A 135 -11.50 5.44 40.80
CA PHE A 135 -12.16 4.82 39.64
C PHE A 135 -11.44 5.07 38.32
N CYS A 136 -10.40 5.91 38.29
CA CYS A 136 -9.58 6.24 37.14
C CYS A 136 -8.10 6.45 37.54
N TYR A 137 -7.22 6.38 36.55
CA TYR A 137 -5.82 6.74 36.71
C TYR A 137 -5.28 7.32 35.39
N TRP A 138 -4.21 8.07 35.48
CA TRP A 138 -3.46 8.62 34.33
C TRP A 138 -1.99 8.73 34.67
N ASP A 139 -1.14 8.56 33.66
CA ASP A 139 0.32 8.70 33.80
C ASP A 139 0.83 9.91 33.07
N THR A 140 0.12 10.34 32.03
CA THR A 140 0.46 11.51 31.21
C THR A 140 -0.81 12.20 30.72
N PRO A 141 -0.77 13.51 30.48
CA PRO A 141 -1.86 14.21 29.81
C PRO A 141 -2.14 13.58 28.45
N LEU A 142 -3.41 13.29 28.16
CA LEU A 142 -3.87 12.84 26.86
C LEU A 142 -4.25 14.04 25.99
N MET A 143 -4.21 13.87 24.69
CA MET A 143 -4.54 14.92 23.73
C MET A 143 -5.87 14.62 23.05
N GLU A 144 -6.86 15.49 23.23
CA GLU A 144 -8.05 15.49 22.41
C GLU A 144 -7.77 16.06 21.02
N LEU A 145 -8.36 15.46 19.99
CA LEU A 145 -8.22 15.91 18.61
C LEU A 145 -9.10 17.12 18.30
N ALA A 146 -10.22 17.26 18.98
CA ALA A 146 -11.15 18.37 18.78
C ALA A 146 -10.44 19.74 18.91
N GLY A 147 -10.68 20.63 17.94
CA GLY A 147 -10.04 21.95 17.87
C GLY A 147 -8.55 21.94 17.49
N LYS A 148 -7.93 20.79 17.26
CA LYS A 148 -6.55 20.73 16.79
C LYS A 148 -6.47 20.88 15.27
N LYS A 149 -5.33 21.39 14.80
CA LYS A 149 -5.05 21.52 13.37
C LYS A 149 -4.39 20.25 12.82
N LEU A 150 -4.91 19.74 11.71
CA LEU A 150 -4.28 18.68 10.93
C LEU A 150 -3.78 19.24 9.59
N GLY A 151 -2.47 19.22 9.39
CA GLY A 151 -1.84 19.53 8.10
C GLY A 151 -1.73 18.30 7.22
N ILE A 152 -2.19 18.38 5.96
CA ILE A 152 -2.12 17.29 4.99
C ILE A 152 -1.25 17.73 3.81
N MET A 153 -0.18 16.98 3.53
CA MET A 153 0.62 17.17 2.34
C MET A 153 0.12 16.22 1.23
N GLY A 154 -0.51 16.81 0.19
CA GLY A 154 -1.14 16.06 -0.90
C GLY A 154 -2.63 15.76 -0.65
N LEU A 155 -3.50 16.45 -1.41
CA LEU A 155 -4.96 16.29 -1.31
C LEU A 155 -5.50 15.42 -2.47
N GLY A 156 -4.94 14.21 -2.59
CA GLY A 156 -5.46 13.15 -3.46
C GLY A 156 -6.56 12.33 -2.77
N ASN A 157 -6.87 11.13 -3.31
CA ASN A 157 -7.93 10.27 -2.76
C ASN A 157 -7.74 9.99 -1.26
N ILE A 158 -6.54 9.59 -0.86
CA ILE A 158 -6.20 9.28 0.54
C ILE A 158 -6.28 10.56 1.40
N GLY A 159 -5.61 11.64 0.97
CA GLY A 159 -5.61 12.90 1.73
C GLY A 159 -7.02 13.47 1.92
N MET A 160 -7.87 13.38 0.93
CA MET A 160 -9.28 13.80 1.02
C MET A 160 -10.06 12.92 2.01
N LYS A 161 -9.85 11.60 1.98
CA LYS A 161 -10.48 10.68 2.93
C LYS A 161 -10.05 10.98 4.37
N VAL A 162 -8.74 11.17 4.59
CA VAL A 162 -8.19 11.57 5.91
C VAL A 162 -8.77 12.92 6.36
N ALA A 163 -8.87 13.92 5.47
CA ALA A 163 -9.45 15.22 5.78
C ALA A 163 -10.91 15.11 6.26
N ASN A 164 -11.69 14.26 5.58
CA ASN A 164 -13.10 14.06 5.95
C ASN A 164 -13.25 13.39 7.32
N ILE A 165 -12.42 12.40 7.64
CA ILE A 165 -12.41 11.74 8.96
C ILE A 165 -11.96 12.73 10.03
N ALA A 166 -10.92 13.54 9.77
CA ALA A 166 -10.43 14.55 10.72
C ALA A 166 -11.52 15.55 11.13
N ARG A 167 -12.32 16.00 10.17
CA ARG A 167 -13.44 16.91 10.46
C ARG A 167 -14.49 16.28 11.38
N GLN A 168 -14.71 14.95 11.29
CA GLN A 168 -15.62 14.26 12.20
C GLN A 168 -15.06 14.19 13.65
N PHE A 169 -13.74 14.26 13.80
CA PHE A 169 -13.10 14.46 15.12
C PHE A 169 -13.06 15.91 15.59
N GLY A 170 -13.71 16.83 14.87
CA GLY A 170 -13.73 18.25 15.23
C GLY A 170 -12.39 18.96 14.97
N MET A 171 -11.55 18.43 14.08
CA MET A 171 -10.25 19.04 13.76
C MET A 171 -10.40 20.14 12.68
N ASP A 172 -9.55 21.16 12.77
CA ASP A 172 -9.32 22.13 11.69
C ASP A 172 -8.33 21.49 10.68
N VAL A 173 -8.76 21.36 9.42
CA VAL A 173 -7.93 20.73 8.40
C VAL A 173 -7.38 21.78 7.44
N CYS A 174 -6.05 21.77 7.26
CA CYS A 174 -5.37 22.51 6.20
C CYS A 174 -4.60 21.55 5.29
N ALA A 175 -4.52 21.85 4.00
CA ALA A 175 -3.84 21.01 3.03
C ALA A 175 -2.89 21.80 2.15
N CYS A 176 -1.72 21.22 1.88
CA CYS A 176 -0.80 21.67 0.84
C CYS A 176 -0.95 20.74 -0.36
N THR A 177 -1.27 21.29 -1.53
CA THR A 177 -1.48 20.52 -2.76
C THR A 177 -0.91 21.27 -3.95
N SER A 178 -0.41 20.53 -4.95
CA SER A 178 0.00 21.10 -6.25
C SER A 178 -1.20 21.34 -7.20
N LYS A 179 -2.38 20.85 -6.84
CA LYS A 179 -3.60 21.10 -7.61
C LYS A 179 -4.18 22.46 -7.20
N ASN A 180 -4.29 23.38 -8.15
CA ASN A 180 -5.09 24.58 -7.96
C ASN A 180 -6.55 24.16 -7.75
N SER A 181 -7.13 24.64 -6.67
CA SER A 181 -8.56 24.45 -6.36
C SER A 181 -9.44 25.25 -7.33
#